data_4677e6d4fecc8667156b66116c5a7652
#
_entry.id   4677e6d4fecc8667156b66116c5a7652
#
_cell.length_a   1.000
_cell.length_b   1.000
_cell.length_c   1.000
_cell.angle_alpha   90.00
_cell.angle_beta   90.00
_cell.angle_gamma   90.00
#
_symmetry.space_group_name_H-M   'P 1'
#
loop_
_entity.id
_entity.type
_entity.pdbx_description
1 polymer ?
#
loop_
_entity_poly.entity_id
_entity_poly.type
_entity_poly.pdbx_seq_one_letter_code
_entity_poly.pdbx_strand_id
1 'polypeptide(L)'
;MNHDDATPQVQKSEEEWKADLGPERYHILREAGTEAPFTGPLLNVSADGTYTCGACGQPLFRSDSKFESHCGWPSFTQPNEQENVRLLDDFSHGMHRTEVRCKRCDSHLGHVFNDGPTPLGTRYCINSLSLEFSPSQRS
;
A
#
# COMPACT_ATOMS: atom_id res chain seq x y z
N MET A 1 -17.03 -22.99 -5.84
CA MET A 1 -16.03 -22.01 -6.28
C MET A 1 -15.48 -21.24 -5.10
N ASN A 2 -14.23 -21.29 -4.95
CA ASN A 2 -13.60 -20.64 -3.82
C ASN A 2 -13.18 -19.22 -4.19
N HIS A 3 -13.85 -18.23 -3.61
CA HIS A 3 -13.56 -16.84 -3.89
C HIS A 3 -12.44 -16.29 -3.04
N ASP A 4 -12.02 -17.07 -2.05
CA ASP A 4 -10.96 -16.65 -1.16
C ASP A 4 -9.63 -17.19 -1.62
N ASP A 5 -9.56 -17.57 -2.87
CA ASP A 5 -8.33 -18.03 -3.44
C ASP A 5 -7.25 -16.98 -3.24
N ALA A 6 -6.23 -17.34 -2.48
CA ALA A 6 -5.15 -16.42 -2.17
C ALA A 6 -4.14 -16.31 -3.29
N THR A 7 -4.35 -17.03 -4.39
CA THR A 7 -3.42 -16.99 -5.51
C THR A 7 -3.50 -15.63 -6.18
N PRO A 8 -2.41 -14.86 -6.23
CA PRO A 8 -2.43 -13.57 -6.88
C PRO A 8 -2.65 -13.68 -8.38
N GLN A 9 -3.32 -12.68 -8.95
CA GLN A 9 -3.52 -12.61 -10.39
C GLN A 9 -2.22 -12.32 -11.14
N VAL A 10 -1.34 -11.56 -10.54
CA VAL A 10 -0.03 -11.24 -11.12
C VAL A 10 1.03 -11.97 -10.33
N GLN A 11 1.74 -12.86 -11.01
CA GLN A 11 2.78 -13.67 -10.38
C GLN A 11 4.04 -13.60 -11.21
N LYS A 12 5.16 -13.39 -10.55
CA LYS A 12 6.47 -13.34 -11.19
C LYS A 12 7.47 -14.03 -10.27
N SER A 13 8.58 -14.49 -10.84
CA SER A 13 9.67 -15.01 -10.07
C SER A 13 10.33 -13.87 -9.28
N GLU A 14 11.08 -14.24 -8.25
CA GLU A 14 11.80 -13.22 -7.48
C GLU A 14 12.78 -12.46 -8.35
N GLU A 15 13.43 -13.13 -9.28
CA GLU A 15 14.35 -12.46 -10.19
C GLU A 15 13.64 -11.44 -11.07
N GLU A 16 12.45 -11.80 -11.55
CA GLU A 16 11.66 -10.88 -12.37
C GLU A 16 11.23 -9.65 -11.55
N TRP A 17 10.79 -9.87 -10.32
CA TRP A 17 10.41 -8.76 -9.44
C TRP A 17 11.60 -7.84 -9.19
N LYS A 18 12.77 -8.41 -8.92
CA LYS A 18 13.97 -7.60 -8.66
C LYS A 18 14.35 -6.76 -9.86
N ALA A 19 14.26 -7.34 -11.06
CA ALA A 19 14.60 -6.62 -12.28
C ALA A 19 13.62 -5.48 -12.54
N ASP A 20 12.33 -5.73 -12.30
CA ASP A 20 11.30 -4.75 -12.60
C ASP A 20 11.26 -3.61 -11.59
N LEU A 21 11.50 -3.90 -10.31
CA LEU A 21 11.28 -2.94 -9.24
C LEU A 21 12.55 -2.23 -8.78
N GLY A 22 13.70 -2.86 -8.95
CA GLY A 22 14.92 -2.35 -8.36
C GLY A 22 15.03 -2.75 -6.89
N PRO A 23 16.23 -2.62 -6.29
CA PRO A 23 16.48 -3.18 -4.97
C PRO A 23 15.63 -2.59 -3.86
N GLU A 24 15.42 -1.27 -3.86
CA GLU A 24 14.66 -0.63 -2.79
C GLU A 24 13.19 -1.04 -2.82
N ARG A 25 12.55 -0.92 -3.98
CA ARG A 25 11.14 -1.27 -4.11
C ARG A 25 10.93 -2.76 -3.92
N TYR A 26 11.85 -3.58 -4.43
CA TYR A 26 11.75 -5.01 -4.24
C TYR A 26 11.75 -5.36 -2.75
N HIS A 27 12.66 -4.76 -2.00
CA HIS A 27 12.74 -5.04 -0.56
C HIS A 27 11.42 -4.71 0.14
N ILE A 28 10.81 -3.58 -0.19
CA ILE A 28 9.59 -3.15 0.47
C ILE A 28 8.38 -3.94 -0.02
N LEU A 29 8.23 -4.08 -1.33
CA LEU A 29 7.04 -4.71 -1.89
C LEU A 29 7.03 -6.23 -1.77
N ARG A 30 8.18 -6.87 -1.92
CA ARG A 30 8.22 -8.33 -1.96
C ARG A 30 8.88 -8.97 -0.74
N GLU A 31 9.61 -8.21 0.06
CA GLU A 31 10.24 -8.72 1.26
C GLU A 31 9.66 -8.10 2.52
N ALA A 32 8.53 -7.41 2.39
CA ALA A 32 7.82 -6.79 3.51
C ALA A 32 8.68 -5.82 4.30
N GLY A 33 9.54 -5.09 3.59
CA GLY A 33 10.36 -4.07 4.22
C GLY A 33 9.54 -2.84 4.57
N THR A 34 10.14 -1.93 5.31
CA THR A 34 9.51 -0.67 5.69
C THR A 34 10.48 0.46 5.40
N GLU A 35 10.03 1.48 4.68
CA GLU A 35 10.87 2.66 4.44
C GLU A 35 11.02 3.44 5.74
N ALA A 36 12.10 4.20 5.85
CA ALA A 36 12.30 5.04 7.03
C ALA A 36 11.22 6.12 7.08
N PRO A 37 10.73 6.47 8.27
CA PRO A 37 9.68 7.48 8.38
C PRO A 37 10.16 8.83 7.87
N PHE A 38 9.25 9.58 7.26
CA PHE A 38 9.49 10.92 6.72
C PHE A 38 10.44 10.97 5.53
N THR A 39 10.76 9.84 4.92
CA THR A 39 11.67 9.80 3.77
C THR A 39 10.97 9.52 2.45
N GLY A 40 9.70 9.09 2.49
CA GLY A 40 9.03 8.65 1.27
C GLY A 40 8.68 9.80 0.36
N PRO A 41 8.85 9.64 -0.96
CA PRO A 41 8.59 10.74 -1.91
C PRO A 41 7.13 11.12 -2.03
N LEU A 42 6.20 10.28 -1.61
CA LEU A 42 4.78 10.59 -1.73
C LEU A 42 4.18 11.11 -0.43
N LEU A 43 4.97 11.24 0.63
CA LEU A 43 4.46 11.65 1.93
C LEU A 43 3.75 13.00 1.85
N ASN A 44 4.35 13.96 1.20
CA ASN A 44 3.86 15.33 1.16
C ASN A 44 3.13 15.69 -0.14
N VAL A 45 2.76 14.69 -0.93
CA VAL A 45 2.01 14.94 -2.17
C VAL A 45 0.57 15.31 -1.79
N SER A 46 0.11 16.46 -2.28
CA SER A 46 -1.25 16.93 -2.02
C SER A 46 -2.08 17.10 -3.30
N ALA A 47 -1.51 16.80 -4.45
CA ALA A 47 -2.23 16.89 -5.71
C ALA A 47 -3.32 15.82 -5.80
N ASP A 48 -4.37 16.11 -6.58
CA ASP A 48 -5.43 15.14 -6.84
C ASP A 48 -4.92 14.02 -7.73
N GLY A 49 -5.31 12.80 -7.41
CA GLY A 49 -4.92 11.67 -8.22
C GLY A 49 -5.18 10.35 -7.56
N THR A 50 -4.62 9.31 -8.16
CA THR A 50 -4.77 7.94 -7.70
C THR A 50 -3.41 7.37 -7.36
N TYR A 51 -3.35 6.64 -6.25
CA TYR A 51 -2.14 5.94 -5.82
C TYR A 51 -2.29 4.48 -6.22
N THR A 52 -1.36 3.98 -7.03
CA THR A 52 -1.42 2.64 -7.57
C THR A 52 -0.31 1.77 -6.99
N CYS A 53 -0.49 0.46 -7.06
CA CYS A 53 0.53 -0.48 -6.61
C CYS A 53 1.80 -0.32 -7.45
N GLY A 54 2.93 -0.11 -6.77
CA GLY A 54 4.19 0.07 -7.45
C GLY A 54 4.67 -1.18 -8.18
N ALA A 55 4.09 -2.33 -7.90
CA ALA A 55 4.48 -3.59 -8.53
C ALA A 55 3.61 -3.95 -9.72
N CYS A 56 2.29 -3.73 -9.63
CA CYS A 56 1.39 -4.22 -10.68
C CYS A 56 0.43 -3.17 -11.24
N GLY A 57 0.42 -1.96 -10.67
CA GLY A 57 -0.42 -0.88 -11.18
C GLY A 57 -1.86 -0.90 -10.72
N GLN A 58 -2.24 -1.80 -9.81
CA GLN A 58 -3.60 -1.83 -9.29
C GLN A 58 -3.94 -0.51 -8.61
N PRO A 59 -5.08 0.14 -8.92
CA PRO A 59 -5.49 1.32 -8.15
C PRO A 59 -5.76 0.92 -6.69
N LEU A 60 -5.19 1.67 -5.77
CA LEU A 60 -5.27 1.31 -4.35
C LEU A 60 -5.91 2.39 -3.50
N PHE A 61 -5.46 3.63 -3.65
CA PHE A 61 -5.95 4.74 -2.83
C PHE A 61 -6.14 5.97 -3.68
N ARG A 62 -7.00 6.86 -3.23
CA ARG A 62 -7.23 8.14 -3.89
C ARG A 62 -6.82 9.29 -2.99
N SER A 63 -6.48 10.40 -3.62
CA SER A 63 -6.01 11.58 -2.89
C SER A 63 -7.06 12.12 -1.92
N ASP A 64 -8.34 11.92 -2.20
CA ASP A 64 -9.39 12.43 -1.30
C ASP A 64 -9.49 11.66 0.01
N SER A 65 -8.84 10.51 0.11
CA SER A 65 -8.75 9.76 1.36
C SER A 65 -7.42 9.96 2.08
N LYS A 66 -6.49 10.70 1.49
CA LYS A 66 -5.19 10.94 2.10
C LYS A 66 -5.29 12.02 3.15
N PHE A 67 -4.64 11.82 4.28
CA PHE A 67 -4.65 12.81 5.35
C PHE A 67 -3.30 12.85 6.05
N GLU A 68 -3.07 13.93 6.81
CA GLU A 68 -1.82 14.11 7.54
C GLU A 68 -1.95 13.44 8.91
N SER A 69 -1.26 12.33 9.10
CA SER A 69 -1.31 11.60 10.37
C SER A 69 -0.09 11.85 11.24
N HIS A 70 0.96 12.47 10.67
CA HIS A 70 2.24 12.74 11.35
C HIS A 70 2.98 11.47 11.74
N CYS A 71 2.62 10.33 11.15
CA CYS A 71 3.29 9.07 11.48
C CYS A 71 4.57 8.85 10.66
N GLY A 72 4.79 9.65 9.62
CA GLY A 72 5.99 9.53 8.79
C GLY A 72 5.80 8.76 7.49
N TRP A 73 4.61 8.27 7.23
CA TRP A 73 4.26 7.53 6.01
C TRP A 73 2.96 8.07 5.45
N PRO A 74 2.75 7.95 4.12
CA PRO A 74 1.45 8.32 3.54
C PRO A 74 0.32 7.60 4.25
N SER A 75 -0.73 8.34 4.60
CA SER A 75 -1.84 7.78 5.36
C SER A 75 -3.15 8.04 4.65
N PHE A 76 -4.03 7.04 4.67
CA PHE A 76 -5.31 7.09 3.99
C PHE A 76 -6.40 6.58 4.92
N THR A 77 -7.61 7.12 4.78
CA THR A 77 -8.73 6.69 5.62
C THR A 77 -9.35 5.39 5.12
N GLN A 78 -9.23 5.12 3.82
CA GLN A 78 -9.80 3.91 3.23
C GLN A 78 -9.18 3.66 1.87
N PRO A 79 -9.21 2.42 1.36
CA PRO A 79 -8.78 2.15 0.00
C PRO A 79 -9.81 2.65 -1.01
N ASN A 80 -9.38 2.76 -2.27
CA ASN A 80 -10.25 3.12 -3.37
C ASN A 80 -11.40 2.12 -3.50
N GLU A 81 -11.05 0.84 -3.47
CA GLU A 81 -12.01 -0.27 -3.42
C GLU A 81 -11.50 -1.25 -2.37
N GLN A 82 -12.38 -1.69 -1.48
CA GLN A 82 -11.96 -2.62 -0.42
C GLN A 82 -11.39 -3.91 -1.00
N GLU A 83 -11.94 -4.37 -2.12
CA GLU A 83 -11.48 -5.61 -2.72
C GLU A 83 -10.14 -5.48 -3.44
N ASN A 84 -9.59 -4.29 -3.54
CA ASN A 84 -8.26 -4.11 -4.15
C ASN A 84 -7.13 -4.35 -3.17
N VAL A 85 -7.44 -4.47 -1.89
CA VAL A 85 -6.43 -4.77 -0.86
C VAL A 85 -6.81 -6.02 -0.11
N ARG A 86 -5.81 -6.64 0.48
CA ARG A 86 -5.96 -7.85 1.27
C ARG A 86 -5.37 -7.59 2.65
N LEU A 87 -6.11 -7.97 3.69
CA LEU A 87 -5.68 -7.72 5.06
C LEU A 87 -5.29 -9.04 5.71
N LEU A 88 -4.13 -9.05 6.38
CA LEU A 88 -3.61 -10.26 7.04
C LEU A 88 -3.12 -9.91 8.43
N ASP A 89 -3.21 -10.89 9.32
CA ASP A 89 -2.61 -10.72 10.65
C ASP A 89 -1.10 -10.74 10.53
N ASP A 90 -0.45 -9.83 11.24
CA ASP A 90 0.99 -9.71 11.27
C ASP A 90 1.45 -9.72 12.72
N PHE A 91 2.15 -10.77 13.11
CA PHE A 91 2.62 -10.94 14.48
C PHE A 91 4.11 -10.65 14.63
N SER A 92 4.74 -10.08 13.61
CA SER A 92 6.16 -9.76 13.66
C SER A 92 6.45 -8.72 14.75
N HIS A 93 7.69 -8.66 15.17
CA HIS A 93 8.18 -7.69 16.18
C HIS A 93 7.45 -7.80 17.52
N GLY A 94 6.89 -8.96 17.83
CA GLY A 94 6.21 -9.17 19.10
C GLY A 94 4.90 -8.42 19.26
N MET A 95 4.34 -7.93 18.16
CA MET A 95 3.09 -7.17 18.17
C MET A 95 2.09 -7.82 17.23
N HIS A 96 0.80 -7.57 17.49
CA HIS A 96 -0.23 -7.95 16.55
C HIS A 96 -0.67 -6.70 15.78
N ARG A 97 -0.46 -6.72 14.49
CA ARG A 97 -0.89 -5.65 13.60
C ARG A 97 -1.64 -6.27 12.42
N THR A 98 -2.24 -5.44 11.60
CA THR A 98 -2.92 -5.89 10.39
C THR A 98 -2.15 -5.38 9.18
N GLU A 99 -1.58 -6.30 8.42
CA GLU A 99 -0.82 -5.99 7.22
C GLU A 99 -1.76 -5.75 6.05
N VAL A 100 -1.40 -4.79 5.20
CA VAL A 100 -2.16 -4.47 3.99
C VAL A 100 -1.32 -4.90 2.78
N ARG A 101 -1.90 -5.71 1.92
CA ARG A 101 -1.26 -6.16 0.68
C ARG A 101 -2.12 -5.84 -0.53
N CYS A 102 -1.48 -5.72 -1.67
CA CYS A 102 -2.19 -5.58 -2.94
C CYS A 102 -2.90 -6.90 -3.25
N LYS A 103 -4.20 -6.84 -3.49
CA LYS A 103 -4.96 -8.06 -3.78
C LYS A 103 -4.51 -8.72 -5.07
N ARG A 104 -4.06 -7.92 -6.04
CA ARG A 104 -3.76 -8.40 -7.38
C ARG A 104 -2.41 -9.12 -7.47
N CYS A 105 -1.38 -8.63 -6.79
CA CYS A 105 -0.04 -9.20 -6.87
C CYS A 105 0.53 -9.64 -5.53
N ASP A 106 -0.22 -9.41 -4.45
CA ASP A 106 0.15 -9.80 -3.09
C ASP A 106 1.40 -9.08 -2.56
N SER A 107 1.72 -7.92 -3.11
CA SER A 107 2.85 -7.12 -2.61
C SER A 107 2.51 -6.44 -1.30
N HIS A 108 3.51 -6.31 -0.44
CA HIS A 108 3.35 -5.64 0.85
C HIS A 108 3.21 -4.14 0.65
N LEU A 109 2.18 -3.55 1.25
CA LEU A 109 1.94 -2.12 1.14
C LEU A 109 2.21 -1.40 2.45
N GLY A 110 1.76 -1.94 3.55
CA GLY A 110 1.89 -1.32 4.85
C GLY A 110 0.98 -2.00 5.87
N HIS A 111 0.43 -1.19 6.75
CA HIS A 111 -0.44 -1.69 7.84
C HIS A 111 -1.64 -0.78 8.00
N VAL A 112 -2.72 -1.31 8.58
CA VAL A 112 -3.90 -0.52 8.91
C VAL A 112 -4.11 -0.57 10.42
N PHE A 113 -4.50 0.58 10.99
CA PHE A 113 -4.71 0.74 12.43
C PHE A 113 -6.12 1.28 12.69
N ASN A 114 -6.55 1.21 13.95
CA ASN A 114 -7.91 1.59 14.35
C ASN A 114 -7.99 2.99 14.96
N ASP A 115 -7.05 3.85 14.63
CA ASP A 115 -6.98 5.20 15.20
C ASP A 115 -7.13 6.28 14.13
N GLY A 116 -7.96 6.01 13.13
CA GLY A 116 -8.19 6.95 12.04
C GLY A 116 -9.16 8.06 12.41
N PRO A 117 -9.17 9.13 11.62
CA PRO A 117 -9.91 10.36 11.95
C PRO A 117 -11.37 10.35 11.54
N THR A 118 -11.83 9.37 10.78
CA THR A 118 -13.21 9.34 10.28
C THR A 118 -14.04 8.35 11.09
N PRO A 119 -15.38 8.35 10.90
CA PRO A 119 -16.22 7.34 11.55
C PRO A 119 -15.85 5.91 11.21
N LEU A 120 -15.15 5.69 10.06
CA LEU A 120 -14.65 4.35 9.74
C LEU A 120 -13.59 3.88 10.74
N GLY A 121 -12.87 4.81 11.35
CA GLY A 121 -11.90 4.48 12.38
C GLY A 121 -10.59 3.90 11.86
N THR A 122 -10.40 3.82 10.55
CA THR A 122 -9.21 3.18 9.99
C THR A 122 -8.17 4.20 9.55
N ARG A 123 -6.90 3.85 9.75
CA ARG A 123 -5.75 4.61 9.25
C ARG A 123 -4.85 3.64 8.53
N TYR A 124 -4.83 3.73 7.21
CA TYR A 124 -3.96 2.93 6.36
C TYR A 124 -2.63 3.64 6.23
N CYS A 125 -1.60 3.05 6.80
CA CYS A 125 -0.25 3.63 6.83
C CYS A 125 0.59 2.87 5.81
N ILE A 126 0.92 3.51 4.69
CA ILE A 126 1.41 2.82 3.51
C ILE A 126 2.79 3.37 3.12
N ASN A 127 3.71 2.48 2.73
CA ASN A 127 5.03 2.88 2.26
C ASN A 127 4.90 3.64 0.93
N SER A 128 5.58 4.79 0.82
CA SER A 128 5.62 5.51 -0.46
C SER A 128 6.21 4.65 -1.56
N LEU A 129 7.22 3.85 -1.24
CA LEU A 129 7.89 3.02 -2.23
C LEU A 129 7.03 1.83 -2.68
N SER A 130 5.93 1.56 -1.98
CA SER A 130 4.95 0.58 -2.43
C SER A 130 3.96 1.15 -3.43
N LEU A 131 4.00 2.45 -3.67
CA LEU A 131 3.00 3.15 -4.47
C LEU A 131 3.63 3.93 -5.61
N GLU A 132 2.81 4.17 -6.63
CA GLU A 132 3.08 5.18 -7.63
C GLU A 132 1.90 6.14 -7.65
N PHE A 133 2.18 7.41 -7.94
CA PHE A 133 1.14 8.42 -7.97
C PHE A 133 0.82 8.79 -9.41
N SER A 134 -0.46 8.74 -9.75
CA SER A 134 -0.96 9.11 -11.06
C SER A 134 -1.85 10.33 -10.88
N PRO A 135 -1.41 11.52 -11.31
CA PRO A 135 -2.23 12.72 -11.14
C PRO A 135 -3.53 12.62 -11.93
N SER A 136 -4.57 13.25 -11.39
CA SER A 136 -5.85 13.28 -12.09
C SER A 136 -5.71 14.08 -13.38
N GLN A 137 -6.35 13.56 -14.42
CA GLN A 137 -6.40 14.26 -15.71
C GLN A 137 -7.54 15.25 -15.67
N ARG A 138 -7.24 16.44 -16.15
CA ARG A 138 -8.28 17.45 -16.29
C ARG A 138 -8.37 17.87 -17.73
N SER A 139 -9.55 17.89 -18.23
CA SER A 139 -9.76 18.34 -19.59
C SER A 139 -10.20 19.79 -19.62
#